data_470357c3a07f0834f1e26300c3e86942
#
_entry.id   470357c3a07f0834f1e26300c3e86942
#
_cell.length_a   1.000
_cell.length_b   1.000
_cell.length_c   1.000
_cell.angle_alpha   90.00
_cell.angle_beta   90.00
_cell.angle_gamma   90.00
#
_symmetry.space_group_name_H-M   'P 1'
#
loop_
_entity.id
_entity.type
_entity.pdbx_description
1 polymer ?
#
loop_
_entity_poly.entity_id
_entity_poly.type
_entity_poly.pdbx_seq_one_letter_code
_entity_poly.pdbx_strand_id
1 'polypeptide(L)'
;MLGVLLPALAKRWGLRDDVSGFLFFLQFLGTSLGAVITGANHLRWLMIGYGLLAVSACALAFSSLPVVFPVLFCFGLGLGTVMTATSLVFADRYQGDCAVQLQRLNFAWAVGATTAPMLFLPYLRMTSLSPLFFTFQGLFLALFIWIAFRERKETPVFHPSLDKGPQEHPSPRGSLIPLVMLAVCAVGIEASLSGWLTTYSRRADPTHLAGAVLAISLFWFGITFSRFVFSTRLLTIIGSRRVMRLALWCLAASVVMLISAHTPATIRVGSALAGLSLGPVYPLLLSFMLEFTARGWIFAVGGAGAAVLPWFTGLLSAQYGSLRYGLIAPCGAALLMVILVSISLRETDPSVPQTIKQG
;
A
#
# COMPACT_ATOMS: atom_id res chain seq x y z
N MET A 1 -0.79 -8.86 3.59
CA MET A 1 -0.55 -10.22 4.12
C MET A 1 0.22 -10.22 5.43
N LEU A 2 1.46 -9.70 5.48
CA LEU A 2 2.31 -9.75 6.69
C LEU A 2 1.62 -9.21 7.94
N GLY A 3 0.90 -8.07 7.87
CA GLY A 3 0.21 -7.48 9.02
C GLY A 3 -0.82 -8.39 9.69
N VAL A 4 -1.50 -9.22 8.91
CA VAL A 4 -2.47 -10.20 9.46
C VAL A 4 -1.75 -11.35 10.16
N LEU A 5 -0.59 -11.75 9.65
CA LEU A 5 0.22 -12.86 10.19
C LEU A 5 1.11 -12.41 11.35
N LEU A 6 1.38 -11.13 11.47
CA LEU A 6 2.34 -10.59 12.44
C LEU A 6 2.10 -11.03 13.87
N PRO A 7 0.85 -11.03 14.44
CA PRO A 7 0.63 -11.50 15.79
C PRO A 7 1.08 -12.95 16.01
N ALA A 8 0.84 -13.82 15.00
CA ALA A 8 1.22 -15.24 15.09
C ALA A 8 2.75 -15.42 14.94
N LEU A 9 3.38 -14.66 14.03
CA LEU A 9 4.83 -14.67 13.84
C LEU A 9 5.56 -14.09 15.05
N ALA A 10 5.05 -12.99 15.62
CA ALA A 10 5.60 -12.39 16.82
C ALA A 10 5.55 -13.36 18.01
N LYS A 11 4.42 -14.09 18.17
CA LYS A 11 4.30 -15.12 19.19
C LYS A 11 5.26 -16.29 18.94
N ARG A 12 5.41 -16.75 17.69
CA ARG A 12 6.27 -17.89 17.32
C ARG A 12 7.74 -17.63 17.64
N TRP A 13 8.23 -16.41 17.40
CA TRP A 13 9.64 -16.06 17.52
C TRP A 13 9.97 -15.12 18.68
N GLY A 14 8.99 -14.79 19.53
CA GLY A 14 9.18 -13.85 20.64
C GLY A 14 9.57 -12.45 20.17
N LEU A 15 9.03 -11.98 19.05
CA LEU A 15 9.47 -10.71 18.44
C LEU A 15 8.98 -9.52 19.27
N ARG A 16 9.90 -8.57 19.47
CA ARG A 16 9.59 -7.22 19.91
C ARG A 16 9.03 -6.42 18.72
N ASP A 17 8.37 -5.31 19.00
CA ASP A 17 7.73 -4.51 17.96
C ASP A 17 8.73 -3.82 17.02
N ASP A 18 9.92 -3.44 17.50
CA ASP A 18 10.99 -2.90 16.68
C ASP A 18 11.45 -3.89 15.60
N VAL A 19 11.66 -5.15 15.99
CA VAL A 19 12.02 -6.24 15.05
C VAL A 19 10.86 -6.55 14.11
N SER A 20 9.63 -6.56 14.62
CA SER A 20 8.42 -6.75 13.81
C SER A 20 8.25 -5.64 12.77
N GLY A 21 8.53 -4.40 13.15
CA GLY A 21 8.57 -3.24 12.25
C GLY A 21 9.64 -3.38 11.17
N PHE A 22 10.81 -3.91 11.53
CA PHE A 22 11.91 -4.14 10.59
C PHE A 22 11.57 -5.22 9.54
N LEU A 23 10.71 -6.19 9.87
CA LEU A 23 10.19 -7.14 8.88
C LEU A 23 9.35 -6.41 7.79
N PHE A 24 8.54 -5.43 8.17
CA PHE A 24 7.84 -4.59 7.18
C PHE A 24 8.80 -3.78 6.33
N PHE A 25 9.81 -3.16 6.96
CA PHE A 25 10.83 -2.41 6.24
C PHE A 25 11.47 -3.25 5.14
N LEU A 26 11.94 -4.45 5.46
CA LEU A 26 12.57 -5.35 4.49
C LEU A 26 11.61 -5.78 3.38
N GLN A 27 10.38 -6.15 3.74
CA GLN A 27 9.39 -6.54 2.74
C GLN A 27 9.08 -5.40 1.77
N PHE A 28 8.84 -4.18 2.26
CA PHE A 28 8.51 -3.04 1.41
C PHE A 28 9.72 -2.51 0.63
N LEU A 29 10.93 -2.59 1.22
CA LEU A 29 12.16 -2.31 0.49
C LEU A 29 12.32 -3.27 -0.69
N GLY A 30 12.13 -4.58 -0.46
CA GLY A 30 12.12 -5.57 -1.52
C GLY A 30 11.06 -5.26 -2.59
N THR A 31 9.83 -4.89 -2.17
CA THR A 31 8.74 -4.55 -3.10
C THR A 31 9.10 -3.35 -3.97
N SER A 32 9.69 -2.31 -3.40
CA SER A 32 10.13 -1.13 -4.13
C SER A 32 11.25 -1.45 -5.13
N LEU A 33 12.24 -2.23 -4.70
CA LEU A 33 13.32 -2.66 -5.60
C LEU A 33 12.80 -3.58 -6.71
N GLY A 34 11.90 -4.52 -6.41
CA GLY A 34 11.26 -5.39 -7.39
C GLY A 34 10.51 -4.59 -8.47
N ALA A 35 9.82 -3.52 -8.07
CA ALA A 35 9.14 -2.64 -9.01
C ALA A 35 10.13 -1.90 -9.93
N VAL A 36 11.26 -1.42 -9.39
CA VAL A 36 12.27 -0.66 -10.15
C VAL A 36 13.03 -1.52 -11.14
N ILE A 37 13.37 -2.77 -10.78
CA ILE A 37 14.15 -3.66 -11.65
C ILE A 37 13.33 -4.32 -12.75
N THR A 38 12.01 -4.23 -12.70
CA THR A 38 11.11 -4.84 -13.69
C THR A 38 11.30 -4.18 -15.06
N GLY A 39 11.81 -4.94 -16.02
CA GLY A 39 12.15 -4.46 -17.37
C GLY A 39 11.08 -4.78 -18.43
N ALA A 40 11.44 -4.55 -19.69
CA ALA A 40 10.52 -4.57 -20.84
C ALA A 40 9.90 -5.94 -21.19
N ASN A 41 10.53 -7.05 -20.84
CA ASN A 41 9.91 -8.37 -21.07
C ASN A 41 8.99 -8.73 -19.90
N HIS A 42 7.76 -8.21 -19.93
CA HIS A 42 6.83 -8.29 -18.80
C HIS A 42 6.43 -9.73 -18.44
N LEU A 43 6.26 -10.63 -19.40
CA LEU A 43 5.93 -12.05 -19.13
C LEU A 43 7.08 -12.76 -18.40
N ARG A 44 8.31 -12.56 -18.84
CA ARG A 44 9.50 -13.09 -18.16
C ARG A 44 9.63 -12.58 -16.73
N TRP A 45 9.36 -11.29 -16.52
CA TRP A 45 9.38 -10.72 -15.17
C TRP A 45 8.25 -11.25 -14.28
N LEU A 46 7.07 -11.53 -14.84
CA LEU A 46 6.01 -12.24 -14.12
C LEU A 46 6.44 -13.63 -13.67
N MET A 47 7.10 -14.39 -14.55
CA MET A 47 7.64 -15.71 -14.19
C MET A 47 8.67 -15.60 -13.06
N ILE A 48 9.65 -14.71 -13.19
CA ILE A 48 10.68 -14.48 -12.15
C ILE A 48 10.00 -14.13 -10.83
N GLY A 49 9.04 -13.20 -10.85
CA GLY A 49 8.32 -12.74 -9.67
C GLY A 49 7.52 -13.85 -9.00
N TYR A 50 6.71 -14.62 -9.74
CA TYR A 50 5.96 -15.74 -9.16
C TYR A 50 6.86 -16.89 -8.70
N GLY A 51 7.95 -17.17 -9.40
CA GLY A 51 8.96 -18.14 -8.98
C GLY A 51 9.58 -17.72 -7.64
N LEU A 52 9.97 -16.46 -7.52
CA LEU A 52 10.53 -15.92 -6.28
C LEU A 52 9.53 -15.93 -5.13
N LEU A 53 8.26 -15.60 -5.39
CA LEU A 53 7.18 -15.71 -4.40
C LEU A 53 6.96 -17.15 -3.94
N ALA A 54 6.96 -18.12 -4.86
CA ALA A 54 6.78 -19.53 -4.53
C ALA A 54 7.93 -20.07 -3.66
N VAL A 55 9.18 -19.77 -4.04
CA VAL A 55 10.37 -20.16 -3.25
C VAL A 55 10.37 -19.50 -1.88
N SER A 56 10.06 -18.19 -1.83
CA SER A 56 10.00 -17.46 -0.55
C SER A 56 8.88 -17.97 0.35
N ALA A 57 7.71 -18.31 -0.20
CA ALA A 57 6.60 -18.88 0.57
C ALA A 57 6.98 -20.25 1.16
N CYS A 58 7.66 -21.11 0.36
CA CYS A 58 8.19 -22.38 0.86
C CYS A 58 9.21 -22.15 2.00
N ALA A 59 10.16 -21.23 1.79
CA ALA A 59 11.17 -20.92 2.80
C ALA A 59 10.55 -20.39 4.11
N LEU A 60 9.48 -19.58 4.04
CA LEU A 60 8.75 -19.09 5.22
C LEU A 60 8.11 -20.22 6.04
N ALA A 61 7.70 -21.33 5.40
CA ALA A 61 7.14 -22.48 6.11
C ALA A 61 8.13 -23.12 7.10
N PHE A 62 9.43 -23.08 6.77
CA PHE A 62 10.50 -23.70 7.54
C PHE A 62 11.43 -22.69 8.23
N SER A 63 11.24 -21.37 8.02
CA SER A 63 12.21 -20.38 8.46
C SER A 63 12.37 -20.30 9.97
N SER A 64 13.62 -20.19 10.40
CA SER A 64 14.02 -19.69 11.71
C SER A 64 14.10 -18.15 11.69
N LEU A 65 14.20 -17.53 12.86
CA LEU A 65 14.24 -16.06 12.96
C LEU A 65 15.32 -15.40 12.09
N PRO A 66 16.58 -15.83 12.04
CA PRO A 66 17.60 -15.19 11.19
C PRO A 66 17.26 -15.29 9.69
N VAL A 67 16.64 -16.38 9.26
CA VAL A 67 16.34 -16.66 7.85
C VAL A 67 15.12 -15.87 7.37
N VAL A 68 14.20 -15.51 8.26
CA VAL A 68 12.97 -14.79 7.87
C VAL A 68 13.26 -13.41 7.28
N PHE A 69 14.33 -12.74 7.71
CA PHE A 69 14.70 -11.40 7.20
C PHE A 69 15.00 -11.40 5.69
N PRO A 70 15.98 -12.17 5.19
CA PRO A 70 16.23 -12.22 3.75
C PRO A 70 15.09 -12.83 2.97
N VAL A 71 14.34 -13.78 3.55
CA VAL A 71 13.19 -14.41 2.87
C VAL A 71 12.06 -13.40 2.66
N LEU A 72 11.74 -12.55 3.64
CA LEU A 72 10.74 -11.50 3.48
C LEU A 72 11.18 -10.41 2.49
N PHE A 73 12.46 -10.08 2.44
CA PHE A 73 12.98 -9.19 1.42
C PHE A 73 12.79 -9.79 0.01
N CYS A 74 13.14 -11.07 -0.20
CA CYS A 74 12.93 -11.78 -1.46
C CYS A 74 11.43 -11.91 -1.81
N PHE A 75 10.58 -12.18 -0.82
CA PHE A 75 9.13 -12.19 -1.00
C PHE A 75 8.62 -10.82 -1.46
N GLY A 76 9.09 -9.74 -0.83
CA GLY A 76 8.79 -8.37 -1.24
C GLY A 76 9.23 -8.10 -2.67
N LEU A 77 10.47 -8.47 -3.02
CA LEU A 77 11.02 -8.30 -4.37
C LEU A 77 10.18 -9.02 -5.42
N GLY A 78 9.77 -10.25 -5.17
CA GLY A 78 8.85 -10.99 -6.03
C GLY A 78 7.49 -10.31 -6.16
N LEU A 79 6.94 -9.78 -5.04
CA LEU A 79 5.66 -9.08 -5.03
C LEU A 79 5.70 -7.80 -5.86
N GLY A 80 6.73 -6.97 -5.68
CA GLY A 80 6.90 -5.74 -6.45
C GLY A 80 7.06 -5.99 -7.94
N THR A 81 7.85 -7.00 -8.29
CA THR A 81 8.02 -7.45 -9.68
C THR A 81 6.69 -7.88 -10.29
N VAL A 82 5.90 -8.72 -9.61
CA VAL A 82 4.61 -9.19 -10.11
C VAL A 82 3.63 -8.04 -10.27
N MET A 83 3.52 -7.15 -9.28
CA MET A 83 2.60 -6.00 -9.34
C MET A 83 2.91 -5.10 -10.53
N THR A 84 4.18 -4.76 -10.72
CA THR A 84 4.63 -3.88 -11.81
C THR A 84 4.47 -4.56 -13.17
N ALA A 85 4.96 -5.80 -13.32
CA ALA A 85 4.87 -6.52 -14.58
C ALA A 85 3.41 -6.77 -14.99
N THR A 86 2.51 -7.09 -14.04
CA THR A 86 1.07 -7.23 -14.32
C THR A 86 0.48 -5.92 -14.85
N SER A 87 0.80 -4.80 -14.21
CA SER A 87 0.30 -3.49 -14.65
C SER A 87 0.79 -3.14 -16.05
N LEU A 88 2.05 -3.44 -16.36
CA LEU A 88 2.64 -3.21 -17.67
C LEU A 88 2.03 -4.11 -18.76
N VAL A 89 1.80 -5.41 -18.47
CA VAL A 89 1.07 -6.32 -19.39
C VAL A 89 -0.32 -5.78 -19.72
N PHE A 90 -1.04 -5.24 -18.73
CA PHE A 90 -2.35 -4.63 -18.97
C PHE A 90 -2.24 -3.35 -19.80
N ALA A 91 -1.25 -2.51 -19.53
CA ALA A 91 -1.02 -1.29 -20.29
C ALA A 91 -0.70 -1.59 -21.77
N ASP A 92 0.13 -2.58 -22.05
CA ASP A 92 0.50 -2.99 -23.40
C ASP A 92 -0.69 -3.60 -24.16
N ARG A 93 -1.48 -4.43 -23.46
CA ARG A 93 -2.57 -5.18 -24.10
C ARG A 93 -3.81 -4.32 -24.41
N TYR A 94 -4.05 -3.27 -23.62
CA TYR A 94 -5.27 -2.47 -23.67
C TYR A 94 -4.99 -0.99 -23.95
N GLN A 95 -4.21 -0.67 -24.99
CA GLN A 95 -3.75 0.69 -25.30
C GLN A 95 -4.86 1.74 -25.37
N GLY A 96 -6.05 1.40 -25.93
CA GLY A 96 -7.19 2.32 -26.00
C GLY A 96 -7.94 2.53 -24.67
N ASP A 97 -7.99 1.50 -23.82
CA ASP A 97 -8.76 1.45 -22.56
C ASP A 97 -7.88 1.22 -21.33
N CYS A 98 -6.59 1.54 -21.43
CA CYS A 98 -5.59 1.25 -20.40
C CYS A 98 -6.01 1.71 -19.00
N ALA A 99 -6.50 2.94 -18.87
CA ALA A 99 -6.93 3.49 -17.58
C ALA A 99 -8.07 2.68 -16.94
N VAL A 100 -9.07 2.28 -17.74
CA VAL A 100 -10.21 1.49 -17.27
C VAL A 100 -9.75 0.10 -16.81
N GLN A 101 -8.86 -0.53 -17.57
CA GLN A 101 -8.38 -1.88 -17.25
C GLN A 101 -7.47 -1.88 -16.02
N LEU A 102 -6.59 -0.88 -15.87
CA LEU A 102 -5.79 -0.69 -14.65
C LEU A 102 -6.67 -0.44 -13.43
N GLN A 103 -7.78 0.29 -13.59
CA GLN A 103 -8.74 0.48 -12.51
C GLN A 103 -9.43 -0.84 -12.10
N ARG A 104 -9.79 -1.69 -13.07
CA ARG A 104 -10.33 -3.04 -12.80
C ARG A 104 -9.32 -3.93 -12.07
N LEU A 105 -8.04 -3.88 -12.47
CA LEU A 105 -6.95 -4.58 -11.80
C LEU A 105 -6.80 -4.11 -10.35
N ASN A 106 -6.77 -2.80 -10.12
CA ASN A 106 -6.70 -2.22 -8.79
C ASN A 106 -7.92 -2.56 -7.92
N PHE A 107 -9.11 -2.62 -8.52
CA PHE A 107 -10.32 -3.06 -7.83
C PHE A 107 -10.22 -4.54 -7.41
N ALA A 108 -9.78 -5.43 -8.30
CA ALA A 108 -9.58 -6.85 -7.97
C ALA A 108 -8.55 -7.01 -6.84
N TRP A 109 -7.45 -6.24 -6.87
CA TRP A 109 -6.47 -6.19 -5.78
C TRP A 109 -7.11 -5.75 -4.46
N ALA A 110 -7.93 -4.70 -4.47
CA ALA A 110 -8.58 -4.17 -3.29
C ALA A 110 -9.61 -5.14 -2.69
N VAL A 111 -10.36 -5.86 -3.54
CA VAL A 111 -11.24 -6.96 -3.10
C VAL A 111 -10.43 -8.06 -2.42
N GLY A 112 -9.30 -8.46 -3.01
CA GLY A 112 -8.38 -9.41 -2.40
C GLY A 112 -7.85 -8.93 -1.05
N ALA A 113 -7.44 -7.68 -0.93
CA ALA A 113 -6.94 -7.08 0.32
C ALA A 113 -8.02 -7.04 1.42
N THR A 114 -9.29 -6.84 1.04
CA THR A 114 -10.44 -6.83 1.95
C THR A 114 -10.79 -8.24 2.45
N THR A 115 -10.77 -9.23 1.55
CA THR A 115 -11.26 -10.60 1.84
C THR A 115 -10.18 -11.51 2.39
N ALA A 116 -8.93 -11.38 1.93
CA ALA A 116 -7.82 -12.26 2.32
C ALA A 116 -7.62 -12.38 3.84
N PRO A 117 -7.72 -11.31 4.68
CA PRO A 117 -7.61 -11.45 6.12
C PRO A 117 -8.59 -12.46 6.69
N MET A 118 -9.84 -12.46 6.23
CA MET A 118 -10.87 -13.40 6.68
C MET A 118 -10.59 -14.82 6.18
N LEU A 119 -10.09 -14.97 4.95
CA LEU A 119 -9.69 -16.28 4.40
C LEU A 119 -8.51 -16.89 5.13
N PHE A 120 -7.67 -16.09 5.81
CA PHE A 120 -6.56 -16.58 6.61
C PHE A 120 -6.99 -17.06 8.01
N LEU A 121 -8.19 -16.70 8.47
CA LEU A 121 -8.66 -16.97 9.81
C LEU A 121 -8.58 -18.48 10.22
N PRO A 122 -8.93 -19.46 9.37
CA PRO A 122 -8.75 -20.87 9.68
C PRO A 122 -7.29 -21.23 9.97
N TYR A 123 -6.36 -20.73 9.16
CA TYR A 123 -4.92 -20.99 9.32
C TYR A 123 -4.35 -20.33 10.58
N LEU A 124 -4.83 -19.13 10.94
CA LEU A 124 -4.41 -18.43 12.16
C LEU A 124 -4.86 -19.12 13.44
N ARG A 125 -5.83 -20.04 13.35
CA ARG A 125 -6.28 -20.89 14.46
C ARG A 125 -5.44 -22.17 14.61
N MET A 126 -4.63 -22.51 13.60
CA MET A 126 -3.76 -23.69 13.64
C MET A 126 -2.53 -23.42 14.51
N THR A 127 -1.92 -24.47 14.99
CA THR A 127 -0.67 -24.42 15.78
C THR A 127 0.53 -24.00 14.93
N SER A 128 0.46 -24.21 13.62
CA SER A 128 1.51 -23.86 12.66
C SER A 128 0.94 -23.06 11.48
N LEU A 129 1.71 -22.07 11.00
CA LEU A 129 1.41 -21.31 9.77
C LEU A 129 1.92 -22.00 8.49
N SER A 130 2.65 -23.12 8.61
CA SER A 130 3.21 -23.82 7.45
C SER A 130 2.15 -24.20 6.40
N PRO A 131 0.93 -24.68 6.77
CA PRO A 131 -0.11 -24.96 5.78
C PRO A 131 -0.51 -23.74 4.95
N LEU A 132 -0.56 -22.54 5.54
CA LEU A 132 -0.84 -21.30 4.83
C LEU A 132 0.27 -20.98 3.81
N PHE A 133 1.52 -21.10 4.24
CA PHE A 133 2.65 -20.83 3.35
C PHE A 133 2.74 -21.84 2.19
N PHE A 134 2.43 -23.12 2.42
CA PHE A 134 2.32 -24.11 1.36
C PHE A 134 1.14 -23.85 0.42
N THR A 135 0.02 -23.33 0.92
CA THR A 135 -1.09 -22.89 0.08
C THR A 135 -0.66 -21.74 -0.85
N PHE A 136 0.08 -20.76 -0.33
CA PHE A 136 0.64 -19.67 -1.16
C PHE A 136 1.66 -20.20 -2.17
N GLN A 137 2.57 -21.08 -1.73
CA GLN A 137 3.53 -21.71 -2.63
C GLN A 137 2.84 -22.40 -3.79
N GLY A 138 1.82 -23.23 -3.51
CA GLY A 138 1.05 -23.94 -4.54
C GLY A 138 0.37 -22.99 -5.51
N LEU A 139 -0.25 -21.90 -5.00
CA LEU A 139 -0.88 -20.89 -5.83
C LEU A 139 0.14 -20.16 -6.73
N PHE A 140 1.25 -19.70 -6.16
CA PHE A 140 2.28 -19.00 -6.93
C PHE A 140 2.96 -19.90 -7.95
N LEU A 141 3.17 -21.18 -7.61
CA LEU A 141 3.72 -22.17 -8.54
C LEU A 141 2.74 -22.46 -9.68
N ALA A 142 1.44 -22.57 -9.40
CA ALA A 142 0.42 -22.74 -10.43
C ALA A 142 0.38 -21.56 -11.40
N LEU A 143 0.46 -20.32 -10.88
CA LEU A 143 0.54 -19.11 -11.69
C LEU A 143 1.85 -19.06 -12.51
N PHE A 144 2.98 -19.40 -11.91
CA PHE A 144 4.26 -19.51 -12.61
C PHE A 144 4.17 -20.47 -13.79
N ILE A 145 3.66 -21.69 -13.55
CA ILE A 145 3.50 -22.73 -14.58
C ILE A 145 2.55 -22.25 -15.68
N TRP A 146 1.43 -21.64 -15.32
CA TRP A 146 0.45 -21.12 -16.29
C TRP A 146 1.05 -20.06 -17.21
N ILE A 147 1.83 -19.13 -16.66
CA ILE A 147 2.51 -18.08 -17.44
C ILE A 147 3.61 -18.69 -18.31
N ALA A 148 4.38 -19.65 -17.79
CA ALA A 148 5.42 -20.36 -18.57
C ALA A 148 4.84 -21.08 -19.81
N PHE A 149 3.65 -21.66 -19.69
CA PHE A 149 2.95 -22.24 -20.85
C PHE A 149 2.45 -21.18 -21.83
N ARG A 150 2.07 -20.00 -21.34
CA ARG A 150 1.64 -18.89 -22.21
C ARG A 150 2.80 -18.26 -22.95
N GLU A 151 3.92 -17.99 -22.30
CA GLU A 151 5.11 -17.41 -22.94
C GLU A 151 5.61 -18.26 -24.11
N ARG A 152 5.50 -19.60 -24.01
CA ARG A 152 5.88 -20.50 -25.11
C ARG A 152 4.99 -20.40 -26.36
N LYS A 153 3.79 -19.86 -26.23
CA LYS A 153 2.80 -19.75 -27.33
C LYS A 153 2.75 -18.36 -27.95
N GLU A 154 3.19 -17.33 -27.24
CA GLU A 154 3.19 -15.96 -27.73
C GLU A 154 4.55 -15.66 -28.34
N THR A 155 4.61 -15.44 -29.66
CA THR A 155 5.76 -14.82 -30.31
C THR A 155 5.94 -13.43 -29.71
N PRO A 156 7.16 -13.00 -29.36
CA PRO A 156 7.38 -11.68 -28.78
C PRO A 156 6.99 -10.63 -29.82
N VAL A 157 5.83 -10.02 -29.65
CA VAL A 157 5.47 -8.80 -30.35
C VAL A 157 6.26 -7.69 -29.66
N PHE A 158 7.41 -7.38 -30.24
CA PHE A 158 8.20 -6.22 -29.86
C PHE A 158 7.41 -4.97 -30.28
N HIS A 159 6.59 -4.45 -29.38
CA HIS A 159 6.10 -3.10 -29.53
C HIS A 159 7.22 -2.17 -29.07
N PRO A 160 7.77 -1.33 -29.98
CA PRO A 160 8.69 -0.31 -29.56
C PRO A 160 7.95 0.51 -28.49
N SER A 161 8.51 0.56 -27.28
CA SER A 161 8.08 1.46 -26.23
C SER A 161 7.79 2.81 -26.91
N LEU A 162 6.54 3.26 -26.80
CA LEU A 162 6.19 4.63 -27.14
C LEU A 162 6.95 5.50 -26.13
N ASP A 163 8.20 5.75 -26.46
CA ASP A 163 8.94 6.89 -25.97
C ASP A 163 8.24 8.11 -26.60
N LYS A 164 7.05 8.41 -26.09
CA LYS A 164 6.46 9.72 -26.29
C LYS A 164 7.43 10.64 -25.61
N GLY A 165 8.31 11.23 -26.42
CA GLY A 165 9.25 12.23 -26.01
C GLY A 165 8.57 13.22 -25.06
N PRO A 166 9.31 13.93 -24.22
CA PRO A 166 8.75 14.78 -23.19
C PRO A 166 7.71 15.69 -23.85
N GLN A 167 6.42 15.42 -23.61
CA GLN A 167 5.40 16.42 -23.85
C GLN A 167 5.77 17.56 -22.93
N GLU A 168 6.25 18.65 -23.51
CA GLU A 168 6.45 19.92 -22.82
C GLU A 168 5.09 20.41 -22.33
N HIS A 169 4.68 19.90 -21.17
CA HIS A 169 3.61 20.53 -20.43
C HIS A 169 4.16 21.84 -19.88
N PRO A 170 3.44 22.97 -20.05
CA PRO A 170 3.82 24.21 -19.41
C PRO A 170 4.04 23.91 -17.92
N SER A 171 5.25 24.21 -17.43
CA SER A 171 5.64 23.87 -16.06
C SER A 171 4.61 24.46 -15.09
N PRO A 172 3.87 23.63 -14.33
CA PRO A 172 2.88 24.12 -13.39
C PRO A 172 3.60 25.01 -12.37
N ARG A 173 3.00 26.14 -12.04
CA ARG A 173 3.50 27.03 -10.99
C ARG A 173 3.36 26.30 -9.65
N GLY A 174 4.48 25.91 -9.04
CA GLY A 174 4.51 25.23 -7.75
C GLY A 174 5.69 24.27 -7.61
N SER A 175 5.89 23.76 -6.43
CA SER A 175 6.94 22.79 -6.13
C SER A 175 6.36 21.35 -6.11
N LEU A 176 7.05 20.43 -6.78
CA LEU A 176 6.72 18.99 -6.74
C LEU A 176 7.04 18.38 -5.36
N ILE A 177 7.95 18.98 -4.59
CA ILE A 177 8.43 18.44 -3.31
C ILE A 177 7.30 18.18 -2.31
N PRO A 178 6.37 19.12 -2.05
CA PRO A 178 5.28 18.85 -1.12
C PRO A 178 4.37 17.70 -1.56
N LEU A 179 4.12 17.54 -2.86
CA LEU A 179 3.32 16.44 -3.39
C LEU A 179 4.03 15.09 -3.21
N VAL A 180 5.34 15.05 -3.41
CA VAL A 180 6.18 13.88 -3.13
C VAL A 180 6.13 13.51 -1.65
N MET A 181 6.28 14.48 -0.75
CA MET A 181 6.17 14.26 0.70
C MET A 181 4.78 13.76 1.09
N LEU A 182 3.72 14.31 0.51
CA LEU A 182 2.34 13.86 0.71
C LEU A 182 2.17 12.41 0.26
N ALA A 183 2.74 12.01 -0.89
CA ALA A 183 2.66 10.64 -1.39
C ALA A 183 3.42 9.65 -0.48
N VAL A 184 4.62 10.01 -0.02
CA VAL A 184 5.39 9.23 0.96
C VAL A 184 4.60 9.04 2.26
N CYS A 185 4.02 10.11 2.81
CA CYS A 185 3.21 10.03 4.02
C CYS A 185 1.95 9.18 3.81
N ALA A 186 1.21 9.38 2.70
CA ALA A 186 -0.03 8.66 2.42
C ALA A 186 0.18 7.15 2.36
N VAL A 187 1.16 6.70 1.55
CA VAL A 187 1.48 5.27 1.40
C VAL A 187 2.10 4.71 2.68
N GLY A 188 2.89 5.53 3.40
CA GLY A 188 3.43 5.16 4.70
C GLY A 188 2.34 4.92 5.75
N ILE A 189 1.33 5.79 5.83
CA ILE A 189 0.19 5.64 6.75
C ILE A 189 -0.61 4.37 6.37
N GLU A 190 -0.89 4.17 5.08
CA GLU A 190 -1.57 2.96 4.59
C GLU A 190 -0.82 1.69 5.00
N ALA A 191 0.48 1.65 4.76
CA ALA A 191 1.34 0.51 5.12
C ALA A 191 1.41 0.30 6.64
N SER A 192 1.54 1.39 7.41
CA SER A 192 1.62 1.32 8.87
C SER A 192 0.31 0.82 9.49
N LEU A 193 -0.83 1.39 9.10
CA LEU A 193 -2.13 0.95 9.61
C LEU A 193 -2.43 -0.47 9.17
N SER A 194 -2.26 -0.81 7.89
CA SER A 194 -2.49 -2.18 7.40
C SER A 194 -1.54 -3.21 8.03
N GLY A 195 -0.34 -2.80 8.40
CA GLY A 195 0.64 -3.63 9.09
C GLY A 195 0.28 -3.90 10.56
N TRP A 196 -0.14 -2.87 11.28
CA TRP A 196 -0.24 -2.95 12.73
C TRP A 196 -1.66 -3.14 13.28
N LEU A 197 -2.74 -2.86 12.52
CA LEU A 197 -4.12 -2.91 13.00
C LEU A 197 -4.52 -4.28 13.58
N THR A 198 -4.09 -5.39 12.96
CA THR A 198 -4.40 -6.73 13.48
C THR A 198 -3.72 -6.96 14.84
N THR A 199 -2.44 -6.58 14.95
CA THR A 199 -1.70 -6.69 16.23
C THR A 199 -2.30 -5.79 17.28
N TYR A 200 -2.65 -4.56 16.92
CA TYR A 200 -3.27 -3.59 17.81
C TYR A 200 -4.62 -4.08 18.35
N SER A 201 -5.50 -4.53 17.46
CA SER A 201 -6.80 -5.07 17.85
C SER A 201 -6.68 -6.35 18.66
N ARG A 202 -5.70 -7.22 18.34
CA ARG A 202 -5.44 -8.45 19.09
C ARG A 202 -4.95 -8.21 20.49
N ARG A 203 -4.17 -7.15 20.73
CA ARG A 203 -3.74 -6.74 22.07
C ARG A 203 -4.86 -6.14 22.91
N ALA A 204 -5.81 -5.44 22.26
CA ALA A 204 -6.97 -4.90 22.93
C ALA A 204 -7.99 -5.98 23.32
N ASP A 205 -8.09 -7.05 22.52
CA ASP A 205 -8.96 -8.19 22.77
C ASP A 205 -8.25 -9.50 22.39
N PRO A 206 -7.51 -10.09 23.35
CA PRO A 206 -6.78 -11.33 23.12
C PRO A 206 -7.67 -12.55 22.86
N THR A 207 -8.96 -12.50 23.22
CA THR A 207 -9.87 -13.66 23.14
C THR A 207 -10.50 -13.80 21.76
N HIS A 208 -10.75 -12.67 21.04
CA HIS A 208 -11.49 -12.66 19.80
C HIS A 208 -10.61 -12.42 18.58
N LEU A 209 -9.94 -13.47 18.07
CA LEU A 209 -9.09 -13.40 16.88
C LEU A 209 -9.86 -12.88 15.65
N ALA A 210 -11.09 -13.35 15.43
CA ALA A 210 -11.93 -12.91 14.32
C ALA A 210 -12.18 -11.39 14.35
N GLY A 211 -12.38 -10.82 15.55
CA GLY A 211 -12.55 -9.37 15.74
C GLY A 211 -11.30 -8.57 15.36
N ALA A 212 -10.12 -9.10 15.65
CA ALA A 212 -8.86 -8.47 15.27
C ALA A 212 -8.64 -8.51 13.74
N VAL A 213 -8.97 -9.63 13.11
CA VAL A 213 -8.91 -9.77 11.65
C VAL A 213 -9.97 -8.89 10.95
N LEU A 214 -11.16 -8.73 11.57
CA LEU A 214 -12.20 -7.85 11.06
C LEU A 214 -11.74 -6.38 11.00
N ALA A 215 -10.94 -5.91 11.96
CA ALA A 215 -10.47 -4.52 11.96
C ALA A 215 -9.68 -4.17 10.69
N ILE A 216 -8.76 -5.05 10.26
CA ILE A 216 -8.01 -4.82 9.02
C ILE A 216 -8.87 -5.00 7.76
N SER A 217 -9.83 -5.95 7.76
CA SER A 217 -10.77 -6.08 6.64
C SER A 217 -11.64 -4.84 6.48
N LEU A 218 -12.10 -4.23 7.58
CA LEU A 218 -12.87 -2.97 7.56
C LEU A 218 -12.03 -1.80 7.06
N PHE A 219 -10.74 -1.75 7.40
CA PHE A 219 -9.82 -0.75 6.86
C PHE A 219 -9.72 -0.86 5.33
N TRP A 220 -9.46 -2.05 4.81
CA TRP A 220 -9.37 -2.28 3.36
C TRP A 220 -10.72 -2.12 2.64
N PHE A 221 -11.81 -2.54 3.28
CA PHE A 221 -13.15 -2.27 2.78
C PHE A 221 -13.41 -0.76 2.65
N GLY A 222 -13.02 0.01 3.66
CA GLY A 222 -13.13 1.47 3.64
C GLY A 222 -12.37 2.09 2.46
N ILE A 223 -11.13 1.67 2.22
CA ILE A 223 -10.32 2.10 1.05
C ILE A 223 -11.04 1.74 -0.25
N THR A 224 -11.50 0.50 -0.39
CA THR A 224 -12.16 0.00 -1.60
C THR A 224 -13.45 0.75 -1.88
N PHE A 225 -14.29 0.90 -0.85
CA PHE A 225 -15.56 1.59 -0.95
C PHE A 225 -15.41 3.07 -1.31
N SER A 226 -14.50 3.78 -0.65
CA SER A 226 -14.27 5.19 -0.95
C SER A 226 -13.69 5.40 -2.35
N ARG A 227 -12.77 4.54 -2.81
CA ARG A 227 -12.28 4.58 -4.19
C ARG A 227 -13.41 4.38 -5.20
N PHE A 228 -14.34 3.47 -4.92
CA PHE A 228 -15.52 3.27 -5.76
C PHE A 228 -16.41 4.53 -5.79
N VAL A 229 -16.73 5.08 -4.63
CA VAL A 229 -17.59 6.28 -4.49
C VAL A 229 -16.97 7.49 -5.18
N PHE A 230 -15.67 7.73 -4.98
CA PHE A 230 -14.98 8.88 -5.58
C PHE A 230 -14.54 8.66 -7.03
N SER A 231 -14.62 7.44 -7.58
CA SER A 231 -14.47 7.20 -9.02
C SER A 231 -15.70 7.59 -9.83
N THR A 232 -16.81 7.89 -9.17
CA THR A 232 -18.07 8.33 -9.77
C THR A 232 -18.13 9.86 -9.92
N ARG A 233 -19.30 10.37 -10.35
CA ARG A 233 -19.57 11.82 -10.50
C ARG A 233 -19.39 12.65 -9.21
N LEU A 234 -19.24 12.00 -8.06
CA LEU A 234 -19.11 12.72 -6.77
C LEU A 234 -17.87 13.62 -6.74
N LEU A 235 -16.76 13.16 -7.33
CA LEU A 235 -15.53 13.96 -7.40
C LEU A 235 -15.70 15.25 -8.21
N THR A 236 -16.50 15.20 -9.29
CA THR A 236 -16.77 16.37 -10.14
C THR A 236 -17.68 17.38 -9.42
N ILE A 237 -18.58 16.92 -8.55
CA ILE A 237 -19.51 17.78 -7.80
C ILE A 237 -18.78 18.50 -6.66
N ILE A 238 -17.97 17.77 -5.87
CA ILE A 238 -17.34 18.32 -4.65
C ILE A 238 -16.05 19.07 -4.99
N GLY A 239 -15.33 18.62 -6.03
CA GLY A 239 -14.01 19.12 -6.43
C GLY A 239 -12.86 18.46 -5.69
N SER A 240 -11.82 18.07 -6.45
CA SER A 240 -10.66 17.27 -5.97
C SER A 240 -9.94 17.87 -4.75
N ARG A 241 -9.78 19.20 -4.71
CA ARG A 241 -9.11 19.91 -3.61
C ARG A 241 -9.91 19.87 -2.30
N ARG A 242 -11.26 19.97 -2.37
CA ARG A 242 -12.12 19.87 -1.18
C ARG A 242 -12.13 18.45 -0.66
N VAL A 243 -12.26 17.45 -1.55
CA VAL A 243 -12.19 16.03 -1.18
C VAL A 243 -10.86 15.72 -0.50
N MET A 244 -9.74 16.17 -1.05
CA MET A 244 -8.41 15.98 -0.45
C MET A 244 -8.34 16.54 0.97
N ARG A 245 -8.73 17.81 1.17
CA ARG A 245 -8.70 18.45 2.50
C ARG A 245 -9.59 17.71 3.51
N LEU A 246 -10.83 17.39 3.14
CA LEU A 246 -11.75 16.66 4.01
C LEU A 246 -11.22 15.27 4.35
N ALA A 247 -10.71 14.54 3.36
CA ALA A 247 -10.13 13.21 3.55
C ALA A 247 -8.95 13.24 4.54
N LEU A 248 -8.07 14.22 4.45
CA LEU A 248 -6.91 14.33 5.36
C LEU A 248 -7.32 14.71 6.79
N TRP A 249 -8.30 15.61 6.99
CA TRP A 249 -8.83 15.91 8.31
C TRP A 249 -9.54 14.69 8.93
N CYS A 250 -10.36 13.98 8.13
CA CYS A 250 -10.99 12.74 8.58
C CYS A 250 -9.97 11.64 8.89
N LEU A 251 -8.89 11.55 8.12
CA LEU A 251 -7.80 10.61 8.37
C LEU A 251 -7.10 10.92 9.70
N ALA A 252 -6.71 12.17 9.92
CA ALA A 252 -6.09 12.60 11.19
C ALA A 252 -7.01 12.29 12.38
N ALA A 253 -8.29 12.65 12.30
CA ALA A 253 -9.27 12.35 13.33
C ALA A 253 -9.43 10.83 13.56
N SER A 254 -9.45 10.03 12.51
CA SER A 254 -9.57 8.57 12.60
C SER A 254 -8.35 7.93 13.29
N VAL A 255 -7.13 8.43 13.00
CA VAL A 255 -5.91 7.93 13.67
C VAL A 255 -5.88 8.37 15.14
N VAL A 256 -6.30 9.60 15.46
CA VAL A 256 -6.48 10.04 16.85
C VAL A 256 -7.50 9.15 17.57
N MET A 257 -8.63 8.84 16.93
CA MET A 257 -9.62 7.90 17.47
C MET A 257 -9.00 6.52 17.74
N LEU A 258 -8.16 6.00 16.84
CA LEU A 258 -7.46 4.73 17.06
C LEU A 258 -6.51 4.78 18.27
N ILE A 259 -5.73 5.85 18.42
CA ILE A 259 -4.84 6.03 19.57
C ILE A 259 -5.64 6.07 20.88
N SER A 260 -6.79 6.74 20.88
CA SER A 260 -7.68 6.89 22.04
C SER A 260 -8.61 5.70 22.26
N ALA A 261 -8.59 4.69 21.39
CA ALA A 261 -9.51 3.56 21.44
C ALA A 261 -9.26 2.68 22.69
N HIS A 262 -10.31 2.42 23.47
CA HIS A 262 -10.28 1.54 24.63
C HIS A 262 -11.08 0.24 24.42
N THR A 263 -11.91 0.18 23.38
CA THR A 263 -12.74 -0.99 23.10
C THR A 263 -12.47 -1.56 21.71
N PRO A 264 -12.65 -2.87 21.50
CA PRO A 264 -12.53 -3.48 20.18
C PRO A 264 -13.49 -2.85 19.13
N ALA A 265 -14.66 -2.37 19.56
CA ALA A 265 -15.61 -1.71 18.69
C ALA A 265 -15.07 -0.37 18.17
N THR A 266 -14.49 0.45 19.04
CA THR A 266 -13.88 1.74 18.64
C THR A 266 -12.68 1.53 17.71
N ILE A 267 -11.88 0.47 17.90
CA ILE A 267 -10.79 0.12 16.97
C ILE A 267 -11.35 -0.22 15.59
N ARG A 268 -12.41 -1.04 15.49
CA ARG A 268 -13.03 -1.41 14.21
C ARG A 268 -13.61 -0.20 13.48
N VAL A 269 -14.33 0.67 14.20
CA VAL A 269 -14.89 1.91 13.64
C VAL A 269 -13.77 2.84 13.17
N GLY A 270 -12.75 3.07 14.01
CA GLY A 270 -11.57 3.89 13.64
C GLY A 270 -10.83 3.34 12.43
N SER A 271 -10.70 1.99 12.32
CA SER A 271 -10.10 1.33 11.17
C SER A 271 -10.90 1.57 9.88
N ALA A 272 -12.23 1.41 9.93
CA ALA A 272 -13.11 1.68 8.79
C ALA A 272 -13.04 3.14 8.33
N LEU A 273 -13.09 4.08 9.28
CA LEU A 273 -13.01 5.52 9.01
C LEU A 273 -11.64 5.92 8.44
N ALA A 274 -10.55 5.37 8.98
CA ALA A 274 -9.20 5.60 8.45
C ALA A 274 -9.08 5.10 7.00
N GLY A 275 -9.62 3.91 6.71
CA GLY A 275 -9.66 3.38 5.35
C GLY A 275 -10.49 4.23 4.39
N LEU A 276 -11.71 4.62 4.80
CA LEU A 276 -12.58 5.52 4.02
C LEU A 276 -11.90 6.83 3.68
N SER A 277 -11.20 7.40 4.66
CA SER A 277 -10.50 8.67 4.51
C SER A 277 -9.27 8.56 3.61
N LEU A 278 -8.52 7.46 3.70
CA LEU A 278 -7.27 7.28 2.96
C LEU A 278 -7.50 6.90 1.49
N GLY A 279 -8.63 6.24 1.17
CA GLY A 279 -8.90 5.71 -0.16
C GLY A 279 -8.78 6.69 -1.31
N PRO A 280 -9.32 7.93 -1.27
CA PRO A 280 -9.21 8.89 -2.35
C PRO A 280 -7.85 9.63 -2.37
N VAL A 281 -7.06 9.59 -1.29
CA VAL A 281 -5.88 10.43 -1.12
C VAL A 281 -4.81 10.12 -2.18
N TYR A 282 -4.38 8.87 -2.29
CA TYR A 282 -3.30 8.52 -3.22
C TYR A 282 -3.66 8.72 -4.70
N PRO A 283 -4.86 8.32 -5.19
CA PRO A 283 -5.26 8.62 -6.56
C PRO A 283 -5.28 10.12 -6.89
N LEU A 284 -5.76 10.95 -5.96
CA LEU A 284 -5.76 12.41 -6.14
C LEU A 284 -4.35 13.00 -6.14
N LEU A 285 -3.47 12.54 -5.22
CA LEU A 285 -2.07 12.95 -5.22
C LEU A 285 -1.37 12.59 -6.52
N LEU A 286 -1.60 11.37 -7.00
CA LEU A 286 -1.02 10.91 -8.25
C LEU A 286 -1.48 11.79 -9.44
N SER A 287 -2.78 12.15 -9.50
CA SER A 287 -3.27 13.05 -10.54
C SER A 287 -2.59 14.42 -10.49
N PHE A 288 -2.40 14.99 -9.30
CA PHE A 288 -1.69 16.26 -9.15
C PHE A 288 -0.20 16.15 -9.51
N MET A 289 0.47 15.05 -9.16
CA MET A 289 1.88 14.84 -9.50
C MET A 289 2.08 14.67 -11.01
N LEU A 290 1.16 14.02 -11.71
CA LEU A 290 1.20 13.83 -13.16
C LEU A 290 1.10 15.15 -13.94
N GLU A 291 0.53 16.21 -13.37
CA GLU A 291 0.56 17.54 -13.94
C GLU A 291 1.99 18.12 -14.04
N PHE A 292 2.89 17.70 -13.11
CA PHE A 292 4.29 18.18 -13.07
C PHE A 292 5.24 17.33 -13.91
N THR A 293 5.03 16.01 -13.95
CA THR A 293 5.92 15.10 -14.65
C THR A 293 5.25 13.75 -14.91
N ALA A 294 5.45 13.21 -16.09
CA ALA A 294 4.96 11.87 -16.49
C ALA A 294 6.02 10.77 -16.25
N ARG A 295 7.08 11.02 -15.46
CA ARG A 295 8.16 10.04 -15.23
C ARG A 295 7.74 8.94 -14.27
N GLY A 296 8.10 7.70 -14.56
CA GLY A 296 7.69 6.50 -13.81
C GLY A 296 8.12 6.46 -12.32
N TRP A 297 9.16 7.21 -11.91
CA TRP A 297 9.61 7.26 -10.52
C TRP A 297 8.53 7.77 -9.54
N ILE A 298 7.55 8.55 -10.03
CA ILE A 298 6.41 9.06 -9.23
C ILE A 298 5.67 7.90 -8.54
N PHE A 299 5.50 6.78 -9.23
CA PHE A 299 4.82 5.62 -8.69
C PHE A 299 5.64 4.90 -7.62
N ALA A 300 6.97 5.01 -7.67
CA ALA A 300 7.87 4.37 -6.72
C ALA A 300 8.10 5.17 -5.42
N VAL A 301 7.84 6.48 -5.45
CA VAL A 301 8.08 7.39 -4.30
C VAL A 301 7.38 6.93 -3.02
N GLY A 302 6.12 6.46 -3.14
CA GLY A 302 5.37 5.95 -1.99
C GLY A 302 6.04 4.78 -1.27
N GLY A 303 6.87 4.01 -1.98
CA GLY A 303 7.58 2.84 -1.43
C GLY A 303 8.49 3.18 -0.25
N ALA A 304 9.12 4.35 -0.25
CA ALA A 304 9.92 4.81 0.89
C ALA A 304 9.08 4.98 2.16
N GLY A 305 7.90 5.58 2.03
CA GLY A 305 6.95 5.72 3.14
C GLY A 305 6.46 4.36 3.64
N ALA A 306 6.13 3.44 2.72
CA ALA A 306 5.69 2.10 3.06
C ALA A 306 6.76 1.31 3.83
N ALA A 307 8.03 1.51 3.55
CA ALA A 307 9.11 0.85 4.28
C ALA A 307 9.36 1.50 5.65
N VAL A 308 9.48 2.82 5.69
CA VAL A 308 9.97 3.52 6.88
C VAL A 308 8.89 3.66 7.96
N LEU A 309 7.66 4.04 7.61
CA LEU A 309 6.67 4.41 8.63
C LEU A 309 6.18 3.22 9.48
N PRO A 310 5.91 2.00 8.93
CA PRO A 310 5.60 0.84 9.77
C PRO A 310 6.74 0.44 10.70
N TRP A 311 7.99 0.54 10.23
CA TRP A 311 9.15 0.29 11.08
C TRP A 311 9.26 1.30 12.22
N PHE A 312 9.13 2.59 11.91
CA PHE A 312 9.16 3.65 12.92
C PHE A 312 8.01 3.52 13.94
N THR A 313 6.81 3.10 13.48
CA THR A 313 5.69 2.71 14.36
C THR A 313 6.10 1.61 15.33
N GLY A 314 6.79 0.58 14.84
CA GLY A 314 7.31 -0.52 15.67
C GLY A 314 8.38 -0.07 16.67
N LEU A 315 9.30 0.81 16.26
CA LEU A 315 10.32 1.38 17.14
C LEU A 315 9.70 2.15 18.31
N LEU A 316 8.75 3.06 18.03
CA LEU A 316 8.07 3.80 19.08
C LEU A 316 7.26 2.86 19.99
N SER A 317 6.59 1.87 19.43
CA SER A 317 5.86 0.88 20.22
C SER A 317 6.77 0.10 21.18
N ALA A 318 7.95 -0.31 20.71
CA ALA A 318 8.94 -1.04 21.52
C ALA A 318 9.55 -0.15 22.61
N GLN A 319 9.81 1.11 22.29
CA GLN A 319 10.39 2.07 23.21
C GLN A 319 9.45 2.42 24.37
N TYR A 320 8.17 2.66 24.08
CA TYR A 320 7.18 3.09 25.07
C TYR A 320 6.28 1.95 25.58
N GLY A 321 6.54 0.70 25.19
CA GLY A 321 5.83 -0.48 25.69
C GLY A 321 4.37 -0.59 25.24
N SER A 322 3.92 0.21 24.28
CA SER A 322 2.54 0.18 23.81
C SER A 322 2.39 0.60 22.36
N LEU A 323 1.63 -0.16 21.59
CA LEU A 323 1.36 0.13 20.19
C LEU A 323 0.55 1.43 19.98
N ARG A 324 -0.14 1.94 21.03
CA ARG A 324 -0.77 3.27 21.02
C ARG A 324 0.26 4.36 20.76
N TYR A 325 1.40 4.30 21.43
CA TYR A 325 2.51 5.23 21.18
C TYR A 325 3.13 5.03 19.80
N GLY A 326 3.17 3.79 19.31
CA GLY A 326 3.56 3.53 17.93
C GLY A 326 2.69 4.24 16.90
N LEU A 327 1.37 4.29 17.12
CA LEU A 327 0.42 4.96 16.23
C LEU A 327 0.56 6.50 16.21
N ILE A 328 1.36 7.09 17.10
CA ILE A 328 1.71 8.52 17.02
C ILE A 328 2.48 8.83 15.74
N ALA A 329 3.27 7.87 15.21
CA ALA A 329 3.99 8.06 13.95
C ALA A 329 3.05 8.28 12.75
N PRO A 330 2.08 7.39 12.43
CA PRO A 330 1.12 7.65 11.36
C PRO A 330 0.19 8.85 11.67
N CYS A 331 -0.07 9.17 12.95
CA CYS A 331 -0.80 10.37 13.33
C CYS A 331 -0.03 11.66 12.98
N GLY A 332 1.25 11.72 13.34
CA GLY A 332 2.13 12.85 12.99
C GLY A 332 2.26 13.01 11.46
N ALA A 333 2.37 11.90 10.73
CA ALA A 333 2.37 11.93 9.27
C ALA A 333 1.04 12.46 8.70
N ALA A 334 -0.12 12.08 9.27
CA ALA A 334 -1.43 12.59 8.85
C ALA A 334 -1.58 14.08 9.12
N LEU A 335 -1.13 14.57 10.28
CA LEU A 335 -1.12 16.01 10.61
C LEU A 335 -0.17 16.79 9.69
N LEU A 336 1.01 16.24 9.39
CA LEU A 336 1.93 16.84 8.42
C LEU A 336 1.27 16.96 7.04
N MET A 337 0.52 15.95 6.60
CA MET A 337 -0.22 16.01 5.34
C MET A 337 -1.27 17.12 5.33
N VAL A 338 -2.00 17.33 6.43
CA VAL A 338 -2.96 18.45 6.58
C VAL A 338 -2.26 19.79 6.41
N ILE A 339 -1.09 19.96 7.03
CA ILE A 339 -0.29 21.20 6.93
C ILE A 339 0.20 21.40 5.49
N LEU A 340 0.81 20.39 4.88
CA LEU A 340 1.35 20.45 3.52
C LEU A 340 0.28 20.77 2.48
N VAL A 341 -0.90 20.17 2.59
CA VAL A 341 -2.03 20.45 1.67
C VAL A 341 -2.53 21.89 1.88
N SER A 342 -2.57 22.38 3.12
CA SER A 342 -3.01 23.73 3.41
C SER A 342 -2.09 24.80 2.80
N ILE A 343 -0.80 24.50 2.69
CA ILE A 343 0.20 25.37 2.06
C ILE A 343 0.12 25.24 0.52
N SER A 344 0.23 24.03 0.01
CA SER A 344 0.35 23.76 -1.45
C SER A 344 -0.88 24.13 -2.26
N LEU A 345 -2.09 24.00 -1.69
CA LEU A 345 -3.34 24.31 -2.39
C LEU A 345 -3.77 25.77 -2.27
N ARG A 346 -3.08 26.59 -1.47
CA ARG A 346 -3.31 28.06 -1.43
C ARG A 346 -2.71 28.77 -2.64
N GLU A 347 -1.55 28.32 -3.12
CA GLU A 347 -0.82 28.96 -4.21
C GLU A 347 -1.50 28.85 -5.59
N THR A 348 -2.51 27.99 -5.73
CA THR A 348 -3.19 27.69 -7.00
C THR A 348 -4.67 28.09 -7.01
N ASP A 349 -5.14 28.95 -6.09
CA ASP A 349 -6.52 29.43 -6.08
C ASP A 349 -6.70 30.55 -7.12
N PRO A 350 -7.48 30.36 -8.20
CA PRO A 350 -7.70 31.37 -9.22
C PRO A 350 -8.53 32.56 -8.73
N SER A 351 -9.11 32.48 -7.53
CA SER A 351 -9.95 33.57 -6.96
C SER A 351 -9.15 34.64 -6.22
N VAL A 352 -7.84 34.50 -6.05
CA VAL A 352 -6.99 35.55 -5.46
C VAL A 352 -6.59 36.50 -6.61
N PRO A 353 -7.01 37.78 -6.61
CA PRO A 353 -6.60 38.73 -7.61
C PRO A 353 -5.08 38.85 -7.61
N GLN A 354 -4.46 38.57 -8.74
CA GLN A 354 -3.04 38.85 -8.93
C GLN A 354 -2.87 40.37 -8.89
N THR A 355 -2.44 40.89 -7.77
CA THR A 355 -1.91 42.25 -7.69
C THR A 355 -0.75 42.32 -8.67
N ILE A 356 -1.01 42.96 -9.79
CA ILE A 356 -0.06 43.27 -10.84
C ILE A 356 1.09 44.02 -10.17
N LYS A 357 2.23 43.35 -9.96
CA LYS A 357 3.50 44.05 -9.81
C LYS A 357 4.00 44.38 -11.21
N GLN A 358 3.44 45.46 -11.77
CA GLN A 358 4.13 46.29 -12.76
C GLN A 358 5.00 47.27 -11.96
N GLY A 359 6.27 47.13 -12.12
CA GLY A 359 7.30 48.03 -11.64
C GLY A 359 8.60 47.65 -12.31
#